data_5ff68fd0ad00a0aa767607c7ac9353bc
#
_entry.id   5ff68fd0ad00a0aa767607c7ac9353bc
#
_cell.length_a   1.000
_cell.length_b   1.000
_cell.length_c   1.000
_cell.angle_alpha   90.00
_cell.angle_beta   90.00
_cell.angle_gamma   90.00
#
_symmetry.space_group_name_H-M   'P 1'
#
loop_
_entity.id
_entity.type
_entity.pdbx_description
1 polymer ?
#
loop_
_entity_poly.entity_id
_entity_poly.type
_entity_poly.pdbx_seq_one_letter_code
_entity_poly.pdbx_strand_id
1 'polypeptide(L)'
;MKVLKFYTDTCMPCKVVGKILEKVEGLEVTPVNAIEETALVDKYGVCMTPTLVFLNEAGEEVDRTQGMVTEAKIREICAKC
;
A
#
# COMPACT_ATOMS: atom_id res chain seq x y z
N MET A 1 8.02 5.53 -7.57
CA MET A 1 7.68 4.23 -6.97
C MET A 1 6.17 4.05 -6.94
N LYS A 2 5.72 2.87 -7.27
CA LYS A 2 4.30 2.54 -7.26
C LYS A 2 3.92 1.84 -5.96
N VAL A 3 2.76 2.18 -5.43
CA VAL A 3 2.23 1.57 -4.21
C VAL A 3 0.81 1.08 -4.47
N LEU A 4 0.56 -0.18 -4.21
CA LEU A 4 -0.79 -0.71 -4.21
C LEU A 4 -1.34 -0.61 -2.79
N LYS A 5 -2.41 0.15 -2.62
CA LYS A 5 -3.06 0.31 -1.32
C LYS A 5 -4.31 -0.57 -1.27
N PHE A 6 -4.21 -1.70 -0.59
CA PHE A 6 -5.34 -2.59 -0.39
C PHE A 6 -6.18 -2.08 0.78
N TYR A 7 -7.45 -1.85 0.52
CA TYR A 7 -8.36 -1.24 1.51
C TYR A 7 -9.75 -1.86 1.41
N THR A 8 -10.57 -1.55 2.41
CA THR A 8 -12.01 -1.82 2.37
C THR A 8 -12.75 -0.55 2.79
N ASP A 9 -14.02 -0.43 2.41
CA ASP A 9 -14.80 0.78 2.68
C ASP A 9 -15.06 1.02 4.17
N THR A 10 -15.03 -0.04 4.97
CA THR A 10 -15.26 0.05 6.42
C THR A 10 -13.98 0.12 7.24
N CYS A 11 -12.85 0.16 6.60
CA CYS A 11 -11.55 0.15 7.25
C CYS A 11 -11.13 1.57 7.65
N MET A 12 -11.23 1.91 8.92
CA MET A 12 -10.80 3.23 9.41
C MET A 12 -9.28 3.41 9.32
N PRO A 13 -8.46 2.42 9.70
CA PRO A 13 -7.00 2.54 9.51
C PRO A 13 -6.60 2.77 8.05
N CYS A 14 -7.35 2.23 7.10
CA CYS A 14 -7.08 2.44 5.67
C CYS A 14 -7.16 3.92 5.31
N LYS A 15 -8.11 4.63 5.88
CA LYS A 15 -8.29 6.08 5.64
C LYS A 15 -7.11 6.87 6.19
N VAL A 16 -6.63 6.49 7.37
CA VAL A 16 -5.48 7.14 8.00
C VAL A 16 -4.22 6.92 7.16
N VAL A 17 -3.99 5.69 6.75
CA VAL A 17 -2.83 5.35 5.90
C VAL A 17 -2.91 6.08 4.56
N GLY A 18 -4.10 6.20 3.98
CA GLY A 18 -4.29 6.96 2.74
C GLY A 18 -3.86 8.41 2.87
N LYS A 19 -4.20 9.04 3.99
CA LYS A 19 -3.79 10.43 4.26
C LYS A 19 -2.28 10.56 4.45
N ILE A 20 -1.66 9.57 5.08
CA ILE A 20 -0.21 9.54 5.26
C ILE A 20 0.49 9.43 3.90
N LEU A 21 -0.02 8.58 3.01
CA LEU A 21 0.53 8.42 1.67
C LEU A 21 0.48 9.70 0.86
N GLU A 22 -0.56 10.51 1.03
CA GLU A 22 -0.70 11.81 0.34
C GLU A 22 0.40 12.79 0.72
N LYS A 23 0.99 12.64 1.89
CA LYS A 23 2.08 13.51 2.36
C LYS A 23 3.44 13.13 1.80
N VAL A 24 3.58 11.94 1.24
CA VAL A 24 4.85 11.47 0.70
C VAL A 24 4.86 11.72 -0.80
N GLU A 25 5.78 12.58 -1.25
CA GLU A 25 5.91 12.91 -2.66
C GLU A 25 6.59 11.79 -3.44
N GLY A 26 6.31 11.73 -4.74
CA GLY A 26 6.93 10.77 -5.65
C GLY A 26 6.31 9.39 -5.66
N LEU A 27 5.20 9.19 -4.96
CA LEU A 27 4.49 7.92 -4.96
C LEU A 27 3.32 7.94 -5.93
N GLU A 28 3.22 6.88 -6.72
CA GLU A 28 2.01 6.62 -7.49
C GLU A 28 1.19 5.60 -6.71
N VAL A 29 0.15 6.06 -6.04
CA VAL A 29 -0.71 5.19 -5.22
C VAL A 29 -1.88 4.71 -6.06
N THR A 30 -2.02 3.40 -6.17
CA THR A 30 -3.17 2.77 -6.81
C THR A 30 -4.04 2.15 -5.72
N PRO A 31 -5.23 2.70 -5.46
CA PRO A 31 -6.13 2.09 -4.48
C PRO A 31 -6.71 0.80 -5.05
N VAL A 32 -6.71 -0.25 -4.23
CA VAL A 32 -7.25 -1.56 -4.60
C VAL A 32 -8.28 -1.96 -3.55
N ASN A 33 -9.53 -2.06 -3.96
CA ASN A 33 -10.58 -2.53 -3.06
C ASN A 33 -10.44 -4.04 -2.89
N ALA A 34 -10.07 -4.47 -1.68
CA ALA A 34 -9.77 -5.87 -1.41
C ALA A 34 -10.98 -6.79 -1.56
N ILE A 35 -12.18 -6.25 -1.47
CA ILE A 35 -13.40 -7.05 -1.64
C ILE A 35 -13.71 -7.26 -3.12
N GLU A 36 -13.45 -6.25 -3.95
CA GLU A 36 -13.73 -6.31 -5.39
C GLU A 36 -12.60 -6.94 -6.20
N GLU A 37 -11.34 -6.67 -5.83
CA GLU A 37 -10.16 -7.08 -6.56
C GLU A 37 -9.54 -8.34 -5.96
N THR A 38 -10.32 -9.43 -5.90
CA THR A 38 -9.89 -10.67 -5.27
C THR A 38 -8.70 -11.32 -5.97
N ALA A 39 -8.58 -11.14 -7.27
CA ALA A 39 -7.44 -11.67 -8.03
C ALA A 39 -6.12 -11.04 -7.58
N LEU A 40 -6.12 -9.74 -7.29
CA LEU A 40 -4.94 -9.05 -6.79
C LEU A 40 -4.64 -9.43 -5.35
N VAL A 41 -5.69 -9.60 -4.54
CA VAL A 41 -5.54 -10.08 -3.16
C VAL A 41 -4.84 -11.44 -3.15
N ASP A 42 -5.26 -12.35 -4.01
CA ASP A 42 -4.65 -13.67 -4.13
C ASP A 42 -3.22 -13.59 -4.67
N LYS A 43 -3.01 -12.76 -5.70
CA LYS A 43 -1.69 -12.62 -6.34
C LYS A 43 -0.62 -12.16 -5.34
N TYR A 44 -0.96 -11.21 -4.48
CA TYR A 44 -0.01 -10.66 -3.52
C TYR A 44 -0.12 -11.28 -2.12
N GLY A 45 -1.03 -12.24 -1.95
CA GLY A 45 -1.20 -12.92 -0.66
C GLY A 45 -1.63 -11.97 0.46
N VAL A 46 -2.50 -11.02 0.16
CA VAL A 46 -2.96 -10.03 1.12
C VAL A 46 -3.95 -10.67 2.09
N CYS A 47 -3.66 -10.58 3.39
CA CYS A 47 -4.47 -11.18 4.45
C CYS A 47 -5.25 -10.16 5.27
N MET A 48 -4.92 -8.90 5.18
CA MET A 48 -5.52 -7.86 6.02
C MET A 48 -5.48 -6.51 5.31
N THR A 49 -6.26 -5.56 5.80
CA THR A 49 -6.22 -4.17 5.34
C THR A 49 -5.95 -3.25 6.53
N PRO A 50 -5.27 -2.14 6.32
CA PRO A 50 -4.61 -1.75 5.09
C PRO A 50 -3.33 -2.55 4.83
N THR A 51 -3.06 -2.86 3.57
CA THR A 51 -1.78 -3.43 3.17
C THR A 51 -1.23 -2.56 2.04
N LEU A 52 0.02 -2.16 2.17
CA LEU A 52 0.72 -1.41 1.14
C LEU A 52 1.77 -2.32 0.51
N VAL A 53 1.69 -2.49 -0.80
CA VAL A 53 2.67 -3.25 -1.56
C VAL A 53 3.46 -2.26 -2.40
N PHE A 54 4.76 -2.19 -2.16
CA PHE A 54 5.66 -1.26 -2.86
C PHE A 54 6.29 -1.95 -4.06
N LEU A 55 6.12 -1.36 -5.22
CA LEU A 55 6.58 -1.91 -6.49
C LEU A 55 7.67 -1.02 -7.09
N ASN A 56 8.68 -1.66 -7.70
CA ASN A 56 9.69 -0.94 -8.45
C ASN A 56 9.18 -0.62 -9.88
N GLU A 57 10.02 -0.03 -10.71
CA GLU A 57 9.64 0.33 -12.08
C GLU A 57 9.29 -0.88 -12.95
N ALA A 58 9.84 -2.03 -12.62
CA ALA A 58 9.53 -3.28 -13.34
C ALA A 58 8.22 -3.91 -12.88
N GLY A 59 7.57 -3.34 -11.86
CA GLY A 59 6.33 -3.87 -11.31
C GLY A 59 6.55 -5.00 -10.32
N GLU A 60 7.76 -5.18 -9.84
CA GLU A 60 8.08 -6.22 -8.84
C GLU A 60 7.93 -5.69 -7.43
N GLU A 61 7.41 -6.52 -6.55
CA GLU A 61 7.28 -6.16 -5.14
C GLU A 61 8.66 -6.09 -4.47
N VAL A 62 8.98 -4.93 -3.91
CA VAL A 62 10.26 -4.72 -3.21
C VAL A 62 10.08 -4.68 -1.70
N ASP A 63 8.89 -4.33 -1.22
CA ASP A 63 8.58 -4.33 0.21
C ASP A 63 7.06 -4.24 0.37
N ARG A 64 6.59 -4.45 1.61
CA ARG A 64 5.17 -4.27 1.95
C ARG A 64 5.03 -3.90 3.42
N THR A 65 3.91 -3.26 3.73
CA THR A 65 3.51 -3.02 5.12
C THR A 65 2.10 -3.54 5.33
N GLN A 66 1.82 -4.00 6.53
CA GLN A 66 0.49 -4.52 6.91
C GLN A 66 0.02 -3.78 8.16
N GLY A 67 -1.26 -3.39 8.16
CA GLY A 67 -1.84 -2.64 9.26
C GLY A 67 -1.39 -1.18 9.26
N MET A 68 -1.43 -0.54 10.43
CA MET A 68 -1.03 0.85 10.57
C MET A 68 0.46 1.02 10.29
N VAL A 69 0.79 2.10 9.58
CA VAL A 69 2.17 2.41 9.23
C VAL A 69 2.40 3.91 9.43
N THR A 70 3.63 4.30 9.74
CA THR A 70 4.00 5.69 9.90
C THR A 70 4.57 6.27 8.62
N GLU A 71 4.51 7.59 8.49
CA GLU A 71 5.12 8.30 7.37
C GLU A 71 6.63 8.01 7.30
N ALA A 72 7.29 7.95 8.45
CA ALA A 72 8.72 7.64 8.53
C ALA A 72 9.05 6.27 7.93
N LYS A 73 8.21 5.27 8.18
CA LYS A 73 8.40 3.93 7.62
C LYS A 73 8.24 3.94 6.11
N ILE A 74 7.25 4.66 5.61
CA ILE A 74 7.01 4.77 4.17
C ILE A 74 8.21 5.44 3.49
N ARG A 75 8.71 6.54 4.08
CA ARG A 75 9.89 7.25 3.54
C ARG A 75 11.14 6.37 3.57
N GLU A 76 11.30 5.56 4.62
CA GLU A 76 12.41 4.61 4.73
C GLU A 76 12.39 3.59 3.59
N ILE A 77 11.22 3.03 3.30
CA ILE A 77 11.06 2.07 2.21
C ILE A 77 11.38 2.73 0.87
N CYS A 78 10.90 3.93 0.64
CA CYS A 78 11.18 4.67 -0.59
C CYS A 78 12.66 4.98 -0.75
N ALA A 79 13.35 5.24 0.34
CA ALA A 79 14.78 5.55 0.30
C ALA A 79 15.66 4.33 -0.02
N LYS A 80 15.17 3.13 0.27
CA LYS A 80 15.89 1.89 -0.03
C LYS A 80 15.78 1.46 -1.48
N CYS A 81 14.80 1.98 -2.19
CA CYS A 81 14.49 1.54 -3.55
C CYS A 81 14.87 2.63 -4.59
#